data_f5602e470503149843de810a2ff942e3
#
_entry.id   f5602e470503149843de810a2ff942e3
#
_cell.length_a   1.000
_cell.length_b   1.000
_cell.length_c   1.000
_cell.angle_alpha   90.00
_cell.angle_beta   90.00
_cell.angle_gamma   90.00
#
_symmetry.space_group_name_H-M   'P 1'
#
loop_
_entity.id
_entity.type
_entity.pdbx_description
1 polymer ?
#
loop_
_entity_poly.entity_id
_entity_poly.type
_entity_poly.pdbx_seq_one_letter_code
_entity_poly.pdbx_strand_id
1 'polypeptide(L)'
;EAEFTRFVRQIADQAQPLLAELCDNRGLTVTMGSIACAPAADWLAQLGAGGLHGFYSLGQDKRGALVSTSVGELVAQFERILGGTGEVDEDCHTLPSSAACFARQFEAKVASLLQRASDRREFAVSATGEHAHEIMPFAGNDKVWTVVLTATPKGATSGWSIRFALCQATLNDLVGARAVSPATGRSIGARGLDGSAIGHVELPLRAVLVDVPMAISRIA
;
A
#
# COMPACT_ATOMS: atom_id res chain seq x y z
N GLU A 1 -4.20 -16.48 -14.35
CA GLU A 1 -5.13 -16.53 -13.19
C GLU A 1 -4.47 -17.14 -11.95
N ALA A 2 -3.95 -18.38 -12.03
CA ALA A 2 -3.34 -19.07 -10.89
C ALA A 2 -2.21 -18.26 -10.23
N GLU A 3 -1.36 -17.61 -11.02
CA GLU A 3 -0.24 -16.79 -10.53
C GLU A 3 -0.73 -15.51 -9.85
N PHE A 4 -1.74 -14.86 -10.42
CA PHE A 4 -2.36 -13.70 -9.78
C PHE A 4 -3.01 -14.09 -8.45
N THR A 5 -3.74 -15.21 -8.44
CA THR A 5 -4.34 -15.74 -7.20
C THR A 5 -3.30 -15.99 -6.12
N ARG A 6 -2.15 -16.56 -6.50
CA ARG A 6 -1.04 -16.77 -5.57
C ARG A 6 -0.46 -15.45 -5.04
N PHE A 7 -0.22 -14.50 -5.93
CA PHE A 7 0.29 -13.18 -5.55
C PHE A 7 -0.67 -12.46 -4.59
N VAL A 8 -1.97 -12.49 -4.91
CA VAL A 8 -3.00 -11.85 -4.09
C VAL A 8 -3.13 -12.52 -2.72
N ARG A 9 -3.00 -13.84 -2.63
CA ARG A 9 -2.97 -14.53 -1.33
C ARG A 9 -1.79 -14.08 -0.49
N GLN A 10 -0.60 -13.94 -1.08
CA GLN A 10 0.56 -13.40 -0.39
C GLN A 10 0.33 -11.95 0.08
N ILE A 11 -0.36 -11.12 -0.73
CA ILE A 11 -0.78 -9.78 -0.31
C ILE A 11 -1.72 -9.89 0.89
N ALA A 12 -2.75 -10.70 0.84
CA ALA A 12 -3.72 -10.84 1.94
C ALA A 12 -3.06 -11.30 3.25
N ASP A 13 -2.20 -12.31 3.18
CA ASP A 13 -1.48 -12.85 4.34
C ASP A 13 -0.54 -11.80 4.98
N GLN A 14 0.09 -10.95 4.17
CA GLN A 14 0.99 -9.91 4.63
C GLN A 14 0.26 -8.62 5.04
N ALA A 15 -0.94 -8.38 4.51
CA ALA A 15 -1.72 -7.17 4.77
C ALA A 15 -2.18 -7.10 6.23
N GLN A 16 -2.63 -8.21 6.79
CA GLN A 16 -3.18 -8.24 8.15
C GLN A 16 -2.22 -7.66 9.20
N PRO A 17 -0.96 -8.13 9.35
CA PRO A 17 -0.06 -7.58 10.34
C PRO A 17 0.32 -6.11 10.06
N LEU A 18 0.47 -5.71 8.79
CA LEU A 18 0.83 -4.35 8.43
C LEU A 18 -0.31 -3.35 8.71
N LEU A 19 -1.54 -3.73 8.39
CA LEU A 19 -2.72 -2.89 8.64
C LEU A 19 -3.10 -2.89 10.13
N ALA A 20 -2.90 -4.01 10.84
CA ALA A 20 -3.08 -4.07 12.28
C ALA A 20 -2.11 -3.12 13.02
N GLU A 21 -0.86 -3.04 12.56
CA GLU A 21 0.12 -2.08 13.08
C GLU A 21 -0.28 -0.64 12.73
N LEU A 22 -0.68 -0.37 11.48
CA LEU A 22 -1.09 0.95 11.04
C LEU A 22 -2.29 1.49 11.83
N CYS A 23 -3.27 0.62 12.10
CA CYS A 23 -4.51 0.97 12.80
C CYS A 23 -4.43 0.81 14.34
N ASP A 24 -3.25 0.46 14.87
CA ASP A 24 -3.07 0.08 16.29
C ASP A 24 -4.16 -0.90 16.78
N ASN A 25 -4.54 -1.85 15.93
CA ASN A 25 -5.62 -2.79 16.19
C ASN A 25 -5.16 -4.24 15.95
N ARG A 26 -4.65 -4.89 17.00
CA ARG A 26 -4.17 -6.29 16.95
C ARG A 26 -5.24 -7.31 16.58
N GLY A 27 -6.50 -6.96 16.69
CA GLY A 27 -7.63 -7.81 16.35
C GLY A 27 -8.20 -7.55 14.93
N LEU A 28 -7.54 -6.72 14.13
CA LEU A 28 -7.91 -6.47 12.75
C LEU A 28 -7.79 -7.77 11.94
N THR A 29 -8.81 -8.04 11.14
CA THR A 29 -8.84 -9.16 10.18
C THR A 29 -8.86 -8.65 8.76
N VAL A 30 -8.21 -9.38 7.85
CA VAL A 30 -8.22 -9.08 6.42
C VAL A 30 -8.88 -10.22 5.67
N THR A 31 -9.88 -9.90 4.86
CA THR A 31 -10.53 -10.86 3.97
C THR A 31 -10.29 -10.48 2.52
N MET A 32 -10.15 -11.49 1.66
CA MET A 32 -9.95 -11.31 0.23
C MET A 32 -11.27 -11.55 -0.50
N GLY A 33 -11.69 -10.58 -1.31
CA GLY A 33 -12.82 -10.71 -2.21
C GLY A 33 -12.51 -11.54 -3.46
N SER A 34 -13.46 -11.56 -4.38
CA SER A 34 -13.29 -12.25 -5.67
C SER A 34 -12.23 -11.56 -6.54
N ILE A 35 -11.49 -12.38 -7.26
CA ILE A 35 -10.58 -11.92 -8.29
C ILE A 35 -11.37 -11.75 -9.60
N ALA A 36 -11.17 -10.60 -10.26
CA ALA A 36 -11.77 -10.31 -11.55
C ALA A 36 -10.71 -9.85 -12.56
N CYS A 37 -11.02 -10.00 -13.85
CA CYS A 37 -10.23 -9.46 -14.94
C CYS A 37 -11.16 -8.68 -15.86
N ALA A 38 -10.90 -7.38 -16.01
CA ALA A 38 -11.73 -6.46 -16.78
C ALA A 38 -10.87 -5.44 -17.54
N PRO A 39 -11.41 -4.72 -18.54
CA PRO A 39 -10.79 -3.52 -19.06
C PRO A 39 -10.56 -2.48 -17.96
N ALA A 40 -9.44 -1.76 -18.04
CA ALA A 40 -9.10 -0.74 -17.05
C ALA A 40 -10.17 0.36 -16.94
N ALA A 41 -10.81 0.73 -18.05
CA ALA A 41 -11.91 1.69 -18.05
C ALA A 41 -13.12 1.21 -17.22
N ASP A 42 -13.48 -0.07 -17.32
CA ASP A 42 -14.61 -0.64 -16.58
C ASP A 42 -14.30 -0.69 -15.08
N TRP A 43 -13.06 -0.98 -14.72
CA TRP A 43 -12.64 -0.95 -13.33
C TRP A 43 -12.62 0.46 -12.76
N LEU A 44 -12.11 1.45 -13.53
CA LEU A 44 -12.13 2.85 -13.11
C LEU A 44 -13.55 3.37 -12.85
N ALA A 45 -14.51 2.99 -13.68
CA ALA A 45 -15.91 3.38 -13.52
C ALA A 45 -16.51 2.87 -12.18
N GLN A 46 -15.94 1.83 -11.58
CA GLN A 46 -16.37 1.25 -10.32
C GLN A 46 -15.73 1.92 -9.08
N LEU A 47 -14.73 2.79 -9.24
CA LEU A 47 -14.03 3.36 -8.10
C LEU A 47 -14.81 4.47 -7.38
N GLY A 48 -15.81 5.06 -8.02
CA GLY A 48 -16.58 6.15 -7.45
C GLY A 48 -15.79 7.46 -7.29
N ALA A 49 -16.44 8.46 -6.74
CA ALA A 49 -15.83 9.73 -6.35
C ALA A 49 -15.21 9.61 -4.94
N GLY A 50 -14.22 10.45 -4.63
CA GLY A 50 -13.64 10.54 -3.28
C GLY A 50 -12.72 9.37 -2.92
N GLY A 51 -11.92 8.92 -3.87
CA GLY A 51 -10.89 7.90 -3.64
C GLY A 51 -9.52 8.50 -3.37
N LEU A 52 -8.73 7.82 -2.54
CA LEU A 52 -7.28 7.97 -2.50
C LEU A 52 -6.67 6.87 -3.36
N HIS A 53 -5.93 7.27 -4.36
CA HIS A 53 -5.33 6.36 -5.33
C HIS A 53 -3.81 6.51 -5.31
N GLY A 54 -3.10 5.39 -5.39
CA GLY A 54 -1.65 5.35 -5.47
C GLY A 54 -1.19 4.41 -6.59
N PHE A 55 -0.33 4.88 -7.48
CA PHE A 55 0.37 4.04 -8.42
C PHE A 55 1.74 3.67 -7.86
N TYR A 56 1.97 2.38 -7.77
CA TYR A 56 3.21 1.77 -7.24
C TYR A 56 3.96 1.13 -8.41
N SER A 57 4.99 1.81 -8.91
CA SER A 57 5.78 1.31 -10.04
C SER A 57 6.71 0.19 -9.64
N LEU A 58 6.87 -0.78 -10.54
CA LEU A 58 7.84 -1.86 -10.44
C LEU A 58 9.07 -1.49 -11.29
N GLY A 59 10.12 -1.01 -10.64
CA GLY A 59 11.31 -0.49 -11.35
C GLY A 59 11.05 0.86 -12.03
N GLN A 60 11.72 1.10 -13.16
CA GLN A 60 11.64 2.37 -13.90
C GLN A 60 10.52 2.42 -14.96
N ASP A 61 9.84 1.31 -15.20
CA ASP A 61 8.80 1.19 -16.22
C ASP A 61 7.42 1.62 -15.69
N LYS A 62 6.49 1.88 -16.64
CA LYS A 62 5.07 2.11 -16.34
C LYS A 62 4.32 0.85 -15.86
N ARG A 63 5.07 -0.14 -15.36
CA ARG A 63 4.55 -1.39 -14.82
C ARG A 63 4.40 -1.24 -13.32
N GLY A 64 3.33 -1.78 -12.79
CA GLY A 64 3.09 -1.64 -11.36
C GLY A 64 1.67 -2.02 -10.97
N ALA A 65 1.31 -1.62 -9.77
CA ALA A 65 0.00 -1.81 -9.19
C ALA A 65 -0.66 -0.44 -8.95
N LEU A 66 -1.92 -0.32 -9.32
CA LEU A 66 -2.76 0.77 -8.86
C LEU A 66 -3.54 0.29 -7.64
N VAL A 67 -3.46 1.04 -6.55
CA VAL A 67 -4.16 0.74 -5.30
C VAL A 67 -5.09 1.90 -4.98
N SER A 68 -6.31 1.56 -4.61
CA SER A 68 -7.35 2.54 -4.35
C SER A 68 -8.09 2.23 -3.06
N THR A 69 -8.40 3.26 -2.29
CA THR A 69 -9.28 3.19 -1.12
C THR A 69 -10.18 4.42 -1.07
N SER A 70 -11.31 4.33 -0.39
CA SER A 70 -12.16 5.50 -0.16
C SER A 70 -11.51 6.44 0.86
N VAL A 71 -11.57 7.75 0.60
CA VAL A 71 -11.13 8.77 1.56
C VAL A 71 -11.94 8.67 2.85
N GLY A 72 -13.26 8.52 2.76
CA GLY A 72 -14.11 8.36 3.94
C GLY A 72 -13.75 7.15 4.79
N GLU A 73 -13.51 5.97 4.16
CA GLU A 73 -13.06 4.78 4.88
C GLU A 73 -11.68 4.99 5.55
N LEU A 74 -10.75 5.69 4.88
CA LEU A 74 -9.44 6.01 5.42
C LEU A 74 -9.53 6.95 6.63
N VAL A 75 -10.33 8.00 6.52
CA VAL A 75 -10.59 8.95 7.60
C VAL A 75 -11.27 8.27 8.78
N ALA A 76 -12.22 7.36 8.52
CA ALA A 76 -12.86 6.56 9.58
C ALA A 76 -11.84 5.74 10.38
N GLN A 77 -10.83 5.16 9.72
CA GLN A 77 -9.75 4.44 10.44
C GLN A 77 -8.90 5.41 11.25
N PHE A 78 -8.56 6.56 10.70
CA PHE A 78 -7.81 7.60 11.41
C PHE A 78 -8.54 8.08 12.66
N GLU A 79 -9.84 8.33 12.57
CA GLU A 79 -10.66 8.71 13.72
C GLU A 79 -10.70 7.65 14.81
N ARG A 80 -10.83 6.37 14.43
CA ARG A 80 -10.79 5.26 15.41
C ARG A 80 -9.46 5.19 16.16
N ILE A 81 -8.34 5.47 15.50
CA ILE A 81 -7.02 5.52 16.14
C ILE A 81 -6.96 6.65 17.19
N LEU A 82 -7.64 7.76 16.92
CA LEU A 82 -7.75 8.87 17.85
C LEU A 82 -8.79 8.66 18.97
N GLY A 83 -9.45 7.48 19.01
CA GLY A 83 -10.46 7.13 20.00
C GLY A 83 -11.89 7.56 19.62
N GLY A 84 -12.10 8.01 18.38
CA GLY A 84 -13.43 8.32 17.85
C GLY A 84 -14.21 7.07 17.43
N THR A 85 -15.49 7.26 17.03
CA THR A 85 -16.38 6.18 16.58
C THR A 85 -16.02 5.66 15.18
N GLY A 86 -15.32 6.46 14.38
CA GLY A 86 -15.07 6.20 12.97
C GLY A 86 -16.32 6.41 12.10
N GLU A 87 -17.26 7.19 12.59
CA GLU A 87 -18.39 7.69 11.81
C GLU A 87 -17.91 8.91 11.02
N VAL A 88 -17.89 8.79 9.71
CA VAL A 88 -17.48 9.86 8.79
C VAL A 88 -18.67 10.20 7.91
N ASP A 89 -18.80 11.47 7.59
CA ASP A 89 -19.82 11.96 6.67
C ASP A 89 -19.73 11.21 5.33
N GLU A 90 -20.86 10.77 4.80
CA GLU A 90 -20.93 10.07 3.51
C GLU A 90 -20.37 10.95 2.36
N ASP A 91 -20.39 12.28 2.52
CA ASP A 91 -19.85 13.26 1.57
C ASP A 91 -18.34 13.55 1.79
N CYS A 92 -17.65 12.79 2.63
CA CYS A 92 -16.21 12.96 2.84
C CYS A 92 -15.41 12.45 1.62
N HIS A 93 -15.28 13.31 0.61
CA HIS A 93 -14.58 12.98 -0.63
C HIS A 93 -13.17 13.57 -0.72
N THR A 94 -12.82 14.48 0.17
CA THR A 94 -11.50 15.14 0.19
C THR A 94 -10.75 14.78 1.47
N LEU A 95 -9.47 14.44 1.34
CA LEU A 95 -8.63 14.07 2.48
C LEU A 95 -8.37 15.28 3.38
N PRO A 96 -8.81 15.28 4.65
CA PRO A 96 -8.49 16.34 5.60
C PRO A 96 -6.98 16.43 5.83
N SER A 97 -6.46 17.65 5.99
CA SER A 97 -5.04 17.88 6.29
C SER A 97 -4.56 17.16 7.55
N SER A 98 -5.42 16.99 8.54
CA SER A 98 -5.16 16.24 9.77
C SER A 98 -4.89 14.75 9.49
N ALA A 99 -5.54 14.16 8.49
CA ALA A 99 -5.36 12.75 8.12
C ALA A 99 -4.21 12.53 7.11
N ALA A 100 -3.59 13.59 6.58
CA ALA A 100 -2.56 13.48 5.55
C ALA A 100 -1.32 12.68 5.99
N CYS A 101 -0.96 12.71 7.27
CA CYS A 101 0.14 11.91 7.80
C CYS A 101 -0.22 10.43 7.82
N PHE A 102 -1.44 10.09 8.20
CA PHE A 102 -1.95 8.72 8.20
C PHE A 102 -2.05 8.17 6.77
N ALA A 103 -2.51 8.96 5.81
CA ALA A 103 -2.55 8.58 4.40
C ALA A 103 -1.15 8.22 3.87
N ARG A 104 -0.12 9.03 4.17
CA ARG A 104 1.28 8.73 3.80
C ARG A 104 1.81 7.45 4.47
N GLN A 105 1.44 7.20 5.71
CA GLN A 105 1.79 5.94 6.39
C GLN A 105 1.11 4.75 5.72
N PHE A 106 -0.15 4.88 5.34
CA PHE A 106 -0.87 3.87 4.57
C PHE A 106 -0.16 3.58 3.24
N GLU A 107 0.18 4.60 2.45
CA GLU A 107 0.92 4.46 1.19
C GLU A 107 2.25 3.71 1.38
N ALA A 108 3.01 4.05 2.42
CA ALA A 108 4.25 3.37 2.75
C ALA A 108 4.04 1.89 3.14
N LYS A 109 2.97 1.59 3.89
CA LYS A 109 2.60 0.20 4.23
C LYS A 109 2.18 -0.59 2.99
N VAL A 110 1.44 0.02 2.06
CA VAL A 110 1.08 -0.61 0.78
C VAL A 110 2.32 -0.90 -0.06
N ALA A 111 3.27 0.04 -0.19
CA ALA A 111 4.53 -0.19 -0.88
C ALA A 111 5.28 -1.38 -0.26
N SER A 112 5.41 -1.42 1.07
CA SER A 112 6.04 -2.54 1.80
C SER A 112 5.30 -3.86 1.57
N LEU A 113 3.97 -3.83 1.50
CA LEU A 113 3.13 -4.99 1.23
C LEU A 113 3.40 -5.57 -0.15
N LEU A 114 3.38 -4.72 -1.19
CA LEU A 114 3.66 -5.12 -2.57
C LEU A 114 5.08 -5.67 -2.71
N GLN A 115 6.05 -5.02 -2.07
CA GLN A 115 7.44 -5.47 -2.07
C GLN A 115 7.61 -6.86 -1.43
N ARG A 116 6.97 -7.10 -0.29
CA ARG A 116 7.02 -8.41 0.38
C ARG A 116 6.32 -9.50 -0.43
N ALA A 117 5.16 -9.19 -1.02
CA ALA A 117 4.40 -10.15 -1.83
C ALA A 117 5.07 -10.50 -3.16
N SER A 118 5.96 -9.64 -3.66
CA SER A 118 6.69 -9.81 -4.92
C SER A 118 8.10 -10.39 -4.77
N ASP A 119 8.41 -11.05 -3.65
CA ASP A 119 9.74 -11.60 -3.36
C ASP A 119 10.84 -10.50 -3.35
N ARG A 120 10.53 -9.35 -2.72
CA ARG A 120 11.43 -8.21 -2.52
C ARG A 120 11.77 -7.40 -3.77
N ARG A 121 10.93 -7.42 -4.79
CA ARG A 121 11.06 -6.47 -5.89
C ARG A 121 10.71 -5.08 -5.41
N GLU A 122 11.45 -4.09 -5.87
CA GLU A 122 11.23 -2.71 -5.48
C GLU A 122 9.95 -2.17 -6.13
N PHE A 123 8.91 -2.06 -5.31
CA PHE A 123 7.75 -1.24 -5.59
C PHE A 123 7.93 0.11 -4.93
N ALA A 124 7.84 1.17 -5.71
CA ALA A 124 7.92 2.54 -5.22
C ALA A 124 6.66 3.32 -5.57
N VAL A 125 6.22 4.18 -4.65
CA VAL A 125 5.14 5.12 -4.94
C VAL A 125 5.60 6.07 -6.03
N SER A 126 4.96 6.04 -7.20
CA SER A 126 5.27 6.90 -8.35
C SER A 126 4.34 8.08 -8.46
N ALA A 127 3.09 7.89 -8.11
CA ALA A 127 2.07 8.94 -8.13
C ALA A 127 0.98 8.63 -7.11
N THR A 128 0.42 9.67 -6.52
CA THR A 128 -0.76 9.59 -5.66
C THR A 128 -1.71 10.73 -5.99
N GLY A 129 -3.01 10.53 -5.80
CA GLY A 129 -4.01 11.55 -6.10
C GLY A 129 -5.43 11.09 -5.78
N GLU A 130 -6.35 12.02 -5.86
CA GLU A 130 -7.78 11.80 -5.64
C GLU A 130 -8.51 11.34 -6.92
N HIS A 131 -7.83 11.40 -8.08
CA HIS A 131 -8.36 11.03 -9.38
C HIS A 131 -7.56 9.91 -10.02
N ALA A 132 -8.10 8.70 -9.99
CA ALA A 132 -7.41 7.51 -10.50
C ALA A 132 -6.98 7.62 -11.97
N HIS A 133 -7.77 8.30 -12.82
CA HIS A 133 -7.47 8.46 -14.25
C HIS A 133 -6.24 9.34 -14.53
N GLU A 134 -5.86 10.23 -13.61
CA GLU A 134 -4.70 11.11 -13.76
C GLU A 134 -3.38 10.38 -13.46
N ILE A 135 -3.43 9.37 -12.61
CA ILE A 135 -2.24 8.64 -12.15
C ILE A 135 -2.12 7.24 -12.77
N MET A 136 -3.18 6.77 -13.43
CA MET A 136 -3.21 5.43 -14.00
C MET A 136 -2.34 5.36 -15.27
N PRO A 137 -1.34 4.47 -15.33
CA PRO A 137 -0.48 4.32 -16.49
C PRO A 137 -1.07 3.38 -17.56
N PHE A 138 -2.22 2.77 -17.30
CA PHE A 138 -2.84 1.77 -18.20
C PHE A 138 -3.73 2.46 -19.22
N ALA A 139 -3.76 1.97 -20.46
CA ALA A 139 -4.76 2.39 -21.42
C ALA A 139 -6.14 1.84 -21.02
N GLY A 140 -7.22 2.54 -21.38
CA GLY A 140 -8.56 2.17 -20.94
C GLY A 140 -9.00 0.76 -21.37
N ASN A 141 -8.48 0.24 -22.49
CA ASN A 141 -8.73 -1.11 -23.01
C ASN A 141 -7.74 -2.17 -22.51
N ASP A 142 -6.72 -1.78 -21.75
CA ASP A 142 -5.81 -2.74 -21.14
C ASP A 142 -6.56 -3.63 -20.14
N LYS A 143 -6.28 -4.92 -20.18
CA LYS A 143 -6.81 -5.87 -19.21
C LYS A 143 -6.08 -5.71 -17.89
N VAL A 144 -6.84 -5.47 -16.84
CA VAL A 144 -6.35 -5.41 -15.46
C VAL A 144 -6.96 -6.52 -14.63
N TRP A 145 -6.12 -7.13 -13.82
CA TRP A 145 -6.53 -8.07 -12.80
C TRP A 145 -6.77 -7.33 -11.50
N THR A 146 -7.93 -7.55 -10.91
CA THR A 146 -8.39 -6.78 -9.76
C THR A 146 -8.76 -7.68 -8.60
N VAL A 147 -8.57 -7.14 -7.40
CA VAL A 147 -9.02 -7.77 -6.15
C VAL A 147 -9.33 -6.69 -5.13
N VAL A 148 -10.28 -6.96 -4.26
CA VAL A 148 -10.59 -6.14 -3.09
C VAL A 148 -10.16 -6.88 -1.84
N LEU A 149 -9.37 -6.23 -1.00
CA LEU A 149 -9.13 -6.65 0.37
C LEU A 149 -10.01 -5.83 1.29
N THR A 150 -10.66 -6.47 2.23
CA THR A 150 -11.46 -5.80 3.25
C THR A 150 -10.79 -6.00 4.60
N ALA A 151 -10.32 -4.92 5.19
CA ALA A 151 -9.74 -4.90 6.53
C ALA A 151 -10.81 -4.50 7.54
N THR A 152 -11.15 -5.39 8.47
CA THR A 152 -12.17 -5.15 9.48
C THR A 152 -11.53 -5.07 10.86
N PRO A 153 -11.49 -3.88 11.49
CA PRO A 153 -11.02 -3.72 12.85
C PRO A 153 -11.90 -4.51 13.83
N LYS A 154 -11.30 -5.03 14.89
CA LYS A 154 -12.06 -5.71 15.94
C LYS A 154 -13.07 -4.76 16.57
N GLY A 155 -14.32 -5.17 16.59
CA GLY A 155 -15.44 -4.38 17.14
C GLY A 155 -16.08 -3.40 16.16
N ALA A 156 -15.58 -3.28 14.94
CA ALA A 156 -16.21 -2.48 13.89
C ALA A 156 -17.31 -3.30 13.17
N THR A 157 -18.38 -2.63 12.77
CA THR A 157 -19.49 -3.22 11.99
C THR A 157 -19.23 -3.20 10.48
N SER A 158 -18.33 -2.31 10.02
CA SER A 158 -17.95 -2.15 8.62
C SER A 158 -16.45 -2.33 8.44
N GLY A 159 -16.07 -2.92 7.31
CA GLY A 159 -14.68 -3.05 6.90
C GLY A 159 -14.21 -1.86 6.08
N TRP A 160 -12.91 -1.74 5.95
CA TRP A 160 -12.20 -0.80 5.11
C TRP A 160 -11.73 -1.50 3.84
N SER A 161 -12.14 -1.01 2.67
CA SER A 161 -11.89 -1.65 1.38
C SER A 161 -10.64 -1.08 0.70
N ILE A 162 -9.71 -1.96 0.36
CA ILE A 162 -8.50 -1.63 -0.39
C ILE A 162 -8.55 -2.40 -1.70
N ARG A 163 -8.59 -1.69 -2.82
CA ARG A 163 -8.71 -2.26 -4.16
C ARG A 163 -7.36 -2.25 -4.86
N PHE A 164 -6.96 -3.38 -5.40
CA PHE A 164 -5.73 -3.55 -6.16
C PHE A 164 -6.06 -3.82 -7.63
N ALA A 165 -5.33 -3.19 -8.54
CA ALA A 165 -5.37 -3.49 -9.96
C ALA A 165 -3.96 -3.61 -10.52
N LEU A 166 -3.69 -4.69 -11.26
CA LEU A 166 -2.42 -4.94 -11.93
C LEU A 166 -2.66 -5.25 -13.41
N CYS A 167 -1.88 -4.66 -14.29
CA CYS A 167 -1.94 -5.03 -15.70
C CYS A 167 -1.25 -6.38 -15.96
N GLN A 168 -1.62 -7.02 -17.09
CA GLN A 168 -1.07 -8.30 -17.46
C GLN A 168 0.46 -8.27 -17.61
N ALA A 169 1.03 -7.15 -18.09
CA ALA A 169 2.47 -7.01 -18.23
C ALA A 169 3.20 -7.07 -16.87
N THR A 170 2.66 -6.38 -15.84
CA THR A 170 3.19 -6.44 -14.47
C THR A 170 3.16 -7.87 -13.93
N LEU A 171 2.05 -8.60 -14.17
CA LEU A 171 1.94 -9.99 -13.74
C LEU A 171 2.96 -10.88 -14.42
N ASN A 172 3.16 -10.72 -15.73
CA ASN A 172 4.15 -11.49 -16.48
C ASN A 172 5.56 -11.27 -15.93
N ASP A 173 5.90 -10.05 -15.53
CA ASP A 173 7.19 -9.75 -14.92
C ASP A 173 7.36 -10.39 -13.54
N LEU A 174 6.31 -10.34 -12.72
CA LEU A 174 6.31 -10.98 -11.41
C LEU A 174 6.50 -12.51 -11.52
N VAL A 175 5.89 -13.12 -12.55
CA VAL A 175 5.98 -14.56 -12.83
C VAL A 175 7.30 -14.92 -13.51
N GLY A 176 7.68 -14.19 -14.55
CA GLY A 176 8.87 -14.48 -15.38
C GLY A 176 10.17 -14.46 -14.57
N ALA A 177 10.27 -13.59 -13.59
CA ALA A 177 11.44 -13.54 -12.73
C ALA A 177 11.53 -14.72 -11.75
N ARG A 178 10.41 -15.35 -11.40
CA ARG A 178 10.43 -16.59 -10.62
C ARG A 178 10.93 -17.79 -11.44
N ALA A 179 10.63 -17.81 -12.75
CA ALA A 179 11.09 -18.85 -13.64
C ALA A 179 12.62 -18.79 -13.91
N VAL A 180 13.22 -17.62 -13.74
CA VAL A 180 14.67 -17.38 -13.97
C VAL A 180 15.50 -17.50 -12.69
N SER A 181 14.91 -17.80 -11.54
CA SER A 181 15.68 -18.15 -10.35
C SER A 181 16.25 -19.56 -10.53
N PRO A 182 17.49 -19.74 -11.05
CA PRO A 182 18.04 -21.06 -11.17
C PRO A 182 18.33 -21.56 -9.76
N ALA A 183 17.77 -22.71 -9.43
CA ALA A 183 18.33 -23.59 -8.42
C ALA A 183 19.74 -24.02 -8.87
N THR A 184 20.67 -23.11 -8.89
CA THR A 184 22.10 -23.40 -9.04
C THR A 184 22.80 -22.89 -7.79
N GLY A 185 22.86 -23.78 -6.83
CA GLY A 185 23.87 -23.72 -5.81
C GLY A 185 25.28 -23.62 -6.42
N ARG A 186 25.71 -22.41 -6.67
CA ARG A 186 27.10 -22.03 -6.60
C ARG A 186 27.22 -21.11 -5.40
N SER A 187 27.57 -21.68 -4.30
CA SER A 187 28.21 -21.01 -3.19
C SER A 187 29.42 -20.27 -3.79
N ILE A 188 29.22 -19.03 -4.21
CA ILE A 188 30.31 -18.08 -4.32
C ILE A 188 30.67 -17.81 -2.86
N GLY A 189 31.81 -18.38 -2.44
CA GLY A 189 32.29 -18.24 -1.10
C GLY A 189 32.17 -16.78 -0.64
N ALA A 190 31.55 -16.60 0.48
CA ALA A 190 31.54 -15.35 1.20
C ALA A 190 33.00 -14.93 1.42
N ARG A 191 33.56 -14.15 0.49
CA ARG A 191 34.69 -13.30 0.82
C ARG A 191 34.13 -12.26 1.76
N GLY A 192 34.40 -12.48 3.04
CA GLY A 192 34.07 -11.54 4.07
C GLY A 192 34.51 -10.16 3.66
N LEU A 193 33.66 -9.18 3.87
CA LEU A 193 33.95 -7.74 3.81
C LEU A 193 34.87 -7.33 4.99
N ASP A 194 35.63 -8.26 5.54
CA ASP A 194 36.68 -8.00 6.50
C ASP A 194 37.81 -7.25 5.81
N GLY A 195 37.78 -5.94 5.95
CA GLY A 195 38.81 -5.04 5.42
C GLY A 195 38.31 -3.91 4.53
N SER A 196 37.01 -3.73 4.31
CA SER A 196 36.51 -2.54 3.63
C SER A 196 36.55 -1.33 4.55
N ALA A 197 37.15 -0.24 4.08
CA ALA A 197 37.28 1.05 4.78
C ALA A 197 35.91 1.73 5.10
N ILE A 198 34.80 1.03 4.85
CA ILE A 198 33.43 1.48 5.12
C ILE A 198 33.03 1.33 6.60
N GLY A 199 33.76 0.51 7.38
CA GLY A 199 33.48 0.30 8.81
C GLY A 199 33.73 1.52 9.71
N HIS A 200 34.29 2.61 9.20
CA HIS A 200 34.60 3.81 9.97
C HIS A 200 34.00 5.10 9.42
N VAL A 201 32.85 5.03 8.73
CA VAL A 201 32.13 6.23 8.34
C VAL A 201 31.28 6.67 9.51
N GLU A 202 31.77 7.63 10.29
CA GLU A 202 30.96 8.32 11.31
C GLU A 202 29.92 9.20 10.61
N LEU A 203 28.66 8.79 10.66
CA LEU A 203 27.55 9.61 10.21
C LEU A 203 27.08 10.48 11.38
N PRO A 204 27.16 11.82 11.29
CA PRO A 204 26.61 12.68 12.34
C PRO A 204 25.08 12.59 12.32
N LEU A 205 24.50 11.89 13.27
CA LEU A 205 23.07 11.89 13.54
C LEU A 205 22.70 13.20 14.25
N ARG A 206 22.01 14.10 13.57
CA ARG A 206 21.45 15.31 14.15
C ARG A 206 19.97 15.05 14.45
N ALA A 207 19.63 14.80 15.71
CA ALA A 207 18.26 14.82 16.18
C ALA A 207 17.82 16.28 16.30
N VAL A 208 16.90 16.72 15.43
CA VAL A 208 16.24 18.03 15.59
C VAL A 208 14.99 17.79 16.41
N LEU A 209 15.08 18.06 17.73
CA LEU A 209 13.90 18.20 18.56
C LEU A 209 13.28 19.56 18.22
N VAL A 210 12.12 19.54 17.58
CA VAL A 210 11.33 20.74 17.34
C VAL A 210 10.68 21.10 18.67
N ASP A 211 11.20 22.13 19.32
CA ASP A 211 10.58 22.72 20.51
C ASP A 211 9.41 23.59 20.02
N VAL A 212 8.20 23.04 20.09
CA VAL A 212 6.98 23.80 19.81
C VAL A 212 6.48 24.36 21.12
N PRO A 213 6.55 25.69 21.36
CA PRO A 213 5.98 26.28 22.54
C PRO A 213 4.46 26.09 22.51
N MET A 214 3.94 25.14 23.30
CA MET A 214 2.52 25.01 23.55
C MET A 214 2.10 26.07 24.54
N ALA A 215 1.34 27.07 24.10
CA ALA A 215 0.65 27.99 24.99
C ALA A 215 -0.45 27.22 25.74
N ILE A 216 -0.24 26.94 27.01
CA ILE A 216 -1.27 26.44 27.91
C ILE A 216 -2.21 27.62 28.19
N SER A 217 -3.31 27.71 27.44
CA SER A 217 -4.40 28.60 27.82
C SER A 217 -5.03 28.11 29.12
N ARG A 218 -5.02 28.93 30.14
CA ARG A 218 -5.63 28.69 31.45
C ARG A 218 -7.09 28.31 31.29
N ILE A 219 -7.43 27.12 31.78
CA ILE A 219 -8.82 26.77 32.10
C ILE A 219 -9.11 27.50 33.40
N ALA A 220 -10.01 28.50 33.35
CA ALA A 220 -10.61 29.11 34.49
C ALA A 220 -11.91 28.41 34.84
#